data_2f811d4671694e38e806220f2a282966
#
_entry.id   2f811d4671694e38e806220f2a282966
#
_cell.length_a   1.000
_cell.length_b   1.000
_cell.length_c   1.000
_cell.angle_alpha   90.00
_cell.angle_beta   90.00
_cell.angle_gamma   90.00
#
_symmetry.space_group_name_H-M   'P 1'
#
loop_
_entity.id
_entity.type
_entity.pdbx_description
1 polymer ?
#
loop_
_entity_poly.entity_id
_entity_poly.type
_entity_poly.pdbx_seq_one_letter_code
_entity_poly.pdbx_strand_id
1 'polypeptide(L)'
;MPGRQDVKGKGFEDLLEANRRYAAQFPLAGFDGIAQAGVAIVTCMDSRIDPLGLLGLRPGDAKIFRNPGGRVTVAALEALVLATHLLGVDRVLVVPHTRCAMTAHSESELRERVGRSAGVDASWQSFSVIADQVAALREDLAKVRSHPLIPPSTRVGGFVYDVDTGLLDPVG
;
A
#
# COMPACT_ATOMS: atom_id res chain seq x y z
N MET A 1 23.51 7.57 -0.43
CA MET A 1 22.56 7.39 0.70
C MET A 1 23.36 7.48 1.99
N PRO A 2 22.99 8.33 2.96
CA PRO A 2 23.66 8.30 4.28
C PRO A 2 23.44 6.92 4.88
N GLY A 3 24.51 6.38 5.51
CA GLY A 3 24.59 5.02 6.00
C GLY A 3 23.39 4.63 6.85
N ARG A 4 22.80 3.48 6.55
CA ARG A 4 21.77 2.84 7.37
C ARG A 4 22.36 2.63 8.75
N GLN A 5 21.94 3.40 9.72
CA GLN A 5 22.20 3.09 11.13
C GLN A 5 21.58 1.72 11.43
N ASP A 6 22.26 0.90 12.20
CA ASP A 6 21.80 -0.41 12.64
C ASP A 6 20.54 -0.22 13.53
N VAL A 7 19.36 -0.30 12.92
CA VAL A 7 18.05 -0.05 13.59
C VAL A 7 17.55 -1.30 14.32
N LYS A 8 18.44 -2.26 14.63
CA LYS A 8 18.11 -3.43 15.46
C LYS A 8 18.29 -3.10 16.94
N GLY A 9 17.52 -2.10 17.41
CA GLY A 9 17.43 -1.78 18.83
C GLY A 9 16.58 -2.79 19.60
N LYS A 10 16.88 -2.95 20.89
CA LYS A 10 16.01 -3.64 21.84
C LYS A 10 14.99 -2.60 22.35
N GLY A 11 13.73 -2.69 21.88
CA GLY A 11 12.67 -1.74 22.23
C GLY A 11 12.40 -0.72 21.13
N PHE A 12 11.91 0.47 21.48
CA PHE A 12 11.47 1.53 20.57
C PHE A 12 12.23 2.87 20.76
N GLU A 13 13.25 2.91 21.61
CA GLU A 13 13.92 4.13 22.05
C GLU A 13 14.57 4.87 20.87
N ASP A 14 15.19 4.16 19.96
CA ASP A 14 15.83 4.68 18.74
C ASP A 14 14.80 5.31 17.79
N LEU A 15 13.64 4.68 17.64
CA LEU A 15 12.54 5.18 16.82
C LEU A 15 11.90 6.43 17.44
N LEU A 16 11.73 6.45 18.75
CA LEU A 16 11.20 7.62 19.46
C LEU A 16 12.16 8.80 19.42
N GLU A 17 13.45 8.56 19.48
CA GLU A 17 14.45 9.62 19.32
C GLU A 17 14.46 10.16 17.88
N ALA A 18 14.36 9.29 16.86
CA ALA A 18 14.21 9.72 15.48
C ALA A 18 12.90 10.53 15.27
N ASN A 19 11.80 10.14 15.93
CA ASN A 19 10.55 10.87 15.91
C ASN A 19 10.66 12.27 16.52
N ARG A 20 11.39 12.45 17.65
CA ARG A 20 11.60 13.79 18.24
C ARG A 20 12.33 14.72 17.26
N ARG A 21 13.35 14.21 16.54
CA ARG A 21 14.03 14.98 15.49
C ARG A 21 13.10 15.37 14.34
N TYR A 22 12.26 14.43 13.88
CA TYR A 22 11.24 14.68 12.87
C TYR A 22 10.23 15.75 13.35
N ALA A 23 9.71 15.62 14.57
CA ALA A 23 8.72 16.52 15.14
C ALA A 23 9.23 17.97 15.27
N ALA A 24 10.51 18.17 15.52
CA ALA A 24 11.13 19.50 15.60
C ALA A 24 11.09 20.29 14.27
N GLN A 25 10.86 19.62 13.14
CA GLN A 25 10.79 20.20 11.80
C GLN A 25 9.47 19.85 11.08
N PHE A 26 8.44 19.46 11.85
CA PHE A 26 7.19 18.95 11.29
C PHE A 26 6.40 20.07 10.57
N PRO A 27 6.22 19.96 9.22
CA PRO A 27 5.67 21.06 8.43
C PRO A 27 4.13 21.06 8.35
N LEU A 28 3.45 20.03 8.88
CA LEU A 28 2.01 19.82 8.70
C LEU A 28 1.19 20.11 9.97
N ALA A 29 1.75 20.87 10.93
CA ALA A 29 1.00 21.27 12.12
C ALA A 29 -0.26 22.07 11.72
N GLY A 30 -1.45 21.63 12.19
CA GLY A 30 -2.73 22.24 11.84
C GLY A 30 -3.29 21.88 10.45
N PHE A 31 -2.62 21.00 9.70
CA PHE A 31 -3.12 20.50 8.42
C PHE A 31 -4.41 19.69 8.62
N ASP A 32 -5.44 19.94 7.77
CA ASP A 32 -6.79 19.38 7.88
C ASP A 32 -6.90 17.91 7.42
N GLY A 33 -5.84 17.37 6.85
CA GLY A 33 -5.78 16.00 6.35
C GLY A 33 -6.45 15.79 4.99
N ILE A 34 -6.85 16.81 4.25
CA ILE A 34 -7.33 16.70 2.87
C ILE A 34 -6.16 16.33 1.95
N ALA A 35 -6.39 15.41 0.98
CA ALA A 35 -5.38 15.05 -0.01
C ALA A 35 -5.13 16.19 -1.00
N GLN A 36 -4.05 16.94 -0.85
CA GLN A 36 -3.79 18.16 -1.65
C GLN A 36 -3.63 17.86 -3.15
N ALA A 37 -3.11 16.70 -3.52
CA ALA A 37 -3.02 16.27 -4.92
C ALA A 37 -4.27 15.51 -5.40
N GLY A 38 -5.28 15.29 -4.56
CA GLY A 38 -6.49 14.56 -4.88
C GLY A 38 -6.26 13.07 -5.17
N VAL A 39 -5.20 12.46 -4.62
CA VAL A 39 -4.77 11.10 -4.95
C VAL A 39 -4.99 10.13 -3.79
N ALA A 40 -5.49 8.92 -4.09
CA ALA A 40 -5.38 7.76 -3.21
C ALA A 40 -4.59 6.65 -3.90
N ILE A 41 -3.74 5.96 -3.14
CA ILE A 41 -2.90 4.86 -3.62
C ILE A 41 -3.18 3.62 -2.78
N VAL A 42 -3.58 2.53 -3.44
CA VAL A 42 -3.64 1.19 -2.85
C VAL A 42 -2.42 0.42 -3.34
N THR A 43 -1.52 0.03 -2.44
CA THR A 43 -0.28 -0.65 -2.82
C THR A 43 0.14 -1.72 -1.82
N CYS A 44 1.21 -2.43 -2.13
CA CYS A 44 1.74 -3.46 -1.26
C CYS A 44 2.47 -2.87 -0.02
N MET A 45 2.50 -3.68 1.07
CA MET A 45 3.27 -3.37 2.27
C MET A 45 4.80 -3.57 2.09
N ASP A 46 5.26 -3.97 0.92
CA ASP A 46 6.67 -4.21 0.60
C ASP A 46 7.53 -2.98 0.89
N SER A 47 8.62 -3.18 1.64
CA SER A 47 9.48 -2.08 2.10
C SER A 47 10.30 -1.40 1.00
N ARG A 48 10.33 -1.97 -0.22
CA ARG A 48 10.97 -1.35 -1.39
C ARG A 48 10.13 -0.25 -2.03
N ILE A 49 8.85 -0.12 -1.62
CA ILE A 49 7.91 0.85 -2.16
C ILE A 49 7.85 2.08 -1.26
N ASP A 50 8.25 3.23 -1.78
CA ASP A 50 7.92 4.55 -1.23
C ASP A 50 6.76 5.13 -2.07
N PRO A 51 5.51 5.00 -1.63
CA PRO A 51 4.36 5.33 -2.46
C PRO A 51 4.19 6.82 -2.75
N LEU A 52 4.77 7.69 -1.96
CA LEU A 52 4.79 9.12 -2.25
C LEU A 52 5.95 9.47 -3.19
N GLY A 53 7.15 9.01 -2.85
CA GLY A 53 8.36 9.33 -3.61
C GLY A 53 8.31 8.86 -5.05
N LEU A 54 7.74 7.67 -5.34
CA LEU A 54 7.62 7.14 -6.71
C LEU A 54 6.73 8.00 -7.65
N LEU A 55 5.85 8.84 -7.07
CA LEU A 55 4.96 9.75 -7.80
C LEU A 55 5.36 11.23 -7.66
N GLY A 56 6.48 11.53 -7.01
CA GLY A 56 6.92 12.90 -6.73
C GLY A 56 6.01 13.64 -5.74
N LEU A 57 5.26 12.91 -4.91
CA LEU A 57 4.34 13.45 -3.91
C LEU A 57 5.04 13.61 -2.55
N ARG A 58 4.41 14.37 -1.66
CA ARG A 58 4.88 14.65 -0.29
C ARG A 58 3.82 14.30 0.74
N PRO A 59 4.17 14.16 2.04
CA PRO A 59 3.18 14.05 3.11
C PRO A 59 2.15 15.18 3.04
N GLY A 60 0.86 14.81 3.06
CA GLY A 60 -0.27 15.75 2.85
C GLY A 60 -0.90 15.65 1.45
N ASP A 61 -0.17 15.20 0.43
CA ASP A 61 -0.65 15.18 -0.96
C ASP A 61 -1.63 14.05 -1.26
N ALA A 62 -1.46 12.88 -0.63
CA ALA A 62 -2.21 11.67 -0.98
C ALA A 62 -2.65 10.84 0.23
N LYS A 63 -3.65 9.99 0.02
CA LYS A 63 -4.06 8.92 0.93
C LYS A 63 -3.36 7.62 0.53
N ILE A 64 -2.73 6.96 1.50
CA ILE A 64 -1.99 5.73 1.25
C ILE A 64 -2.62 4.57 2.02
N PHE A 65 -3.04 3.53 1.30
CA PHE A 65 -3.48 2.28 1.86
C PHE A 65 -2.53 1.16 1.44
N ARG A 66 -2.09 0.34 2.39
CA ARG A 66 -1.13 -0.74 2.13
C ARG A 66 -1.60 -2.06 2.75
N ASN A 67 -1.48 -3.14 1.96
CA ASN A 67 -1.76 -4.49 2.42
C ASN A 67 -0.88 -5.52 1.68
N PRO A 68 -0.88 -6.80 2.07
CA PRO A 68 -0.20 -7.85 1.31
C PRO A 68 -0.71 -7.93 -0.14
N GLY A 69 0.19 -7.75 -1.10
CA GLY A 69 -0.12 -7.81 -2.53
C GLY A 69 -0.71 -6.54 -3.15
N GLY A 70 -1.01 -5.50 -2.37
CA GLY A 70 -1.59 -4.25 -2.89
C GLY A 70 -3.01 -4.41 -3.43
N ARG A 71 -3.83 -5.25 -2.79
CA ARG A 71 -5.17 -5.66 -3.25
C ARG A 71 -6.27 -4.69 -2.80
N VAL A 72 -7.29 -4.54 -3.63
CA VAL A 72 -8.53 -3.86 -3.26
C VAL A 72 -9.42 -4.83 -2.47
N THR A 73 -9.18 -4.89 -1.17
CA THR A 73 -9.96 -5.62 -0.17
C THR A 73 -11.17 -4.81 0.29
N VAL A 74 -12.06 -5.40 1.09
CA VAL A 74 -13.19 -4.67 1.72
C VAL A 74 -12.70 -3.46 2.50
N ALA A 75 -11.62 -3.60 3.29
CA ALA A 75 -11.04 -2.49 4.04
C ALA A 75 -10.43 -1.41 3.12
N ALA A 76 -9.85 -1.80 1.97
CA ALA A 76 -9.37 -0.84 0.98
C ALA A 76 -10.53 -0.08 0.33
N LEU A 77 -11.64 -0.76 -0.01
CA LEU A 77 -12.85 -0.11 -0.55
C LEU A 77 -13.45 0.89 0.46
N GLU A 78 -13.57 0.51 1.72
CA GLU A 78 -14.01 1.41 2.80
C GLU A 78 -13.14 2.67 2.86
N ALA A 79 -11.81 2.50 2.85
CA ALA A 79 -10.86 3.61 2.85
C ALA A 79 -11.02 4.51 1.61
N LEU A 80 -11.25 3.93 0.42
CA LEU A 80 -11.46 4.67 -0.82
C LEU A 80 -12.78 5.45 -0.82
N VAL A 81 -13.87 4.88 -0.29
CA VAL A 81 -15.14 5.58 -0.11
C VAL A 81 -14.95 6.81 0.79
N LEU A 82 -14.32 6.65 1.95
CA LEU A 82 -14.03 7.79 2.83
C LEU A 82 -13.13 8.83 2.15
N ALA A 83 -12.12 8.37 1.42
CA ALA A 83 -11.18 9.24 0.74
C ALA A 83 -11.85 10.09 -0.36
N THR A 84 -12.75 9.52 -1.13
CA THR A 84 -13.44 10.21 -2.23
C THR A 84 -14.53 11.17 -1.75
N HIS A 85 -15.19 10.88 -0.62
CA HIS A 85 -16.25 11.74 -0.11
C HIS A 85 -15.80 12.79 0.90
N LEU A 86 -14.79 12.47 1.73
CA LEU A 86 -14.44 13.27 2.89
C LEU A 86 -13.04 13.86 2.83
N LEU A 87 -12.15 13.33 1.99
CA LEU A 87 -10.73 13.64 2.05
C LEU A 87 -10.16 14.20 0.72
N GLY A 88 -11.02 14.64 -0.18
CA GLY A 88 -10.66 15.37 -1.39
C GLY A 88 -10.03 14.52 -2.50
N VAL A 89 -10.25 13.20 -2.50
CA VAL A 89 -9.68 12.31 -3.53
C VAL A 89 -10.58 12.25 -4.76
N ASP A 90 -9.99 12.45 -5.94
CA ASP A 90 -10.63 12.30 -7.26
C ASP A 90 -9.86 11.33 -8.19
N ARG A 91 -8.69 10.86 -7.76
CA ARG A 91 -7.85 9.89 -8.49
C ARG A 91 -7.45 8.73 -7.59
N VAL A 92 -7.72 7.51 -8.03
CA VAL A 92 -7.34 6.27 -7.34
C VAL A 92 -6.34 5.50 -8.19
N LEU A 93 -5.18 5.18 -7.61
CA LEU A 93 -4.18 4.29 -8.20
C LEU A 93 -4.16 2.98 -7.43
N VAL A 94 -4.23 1.84 -8.15
CA VAL A 94 -3.98 0.51 -7.60
C VAL A 94 -2.64 0.04 -8.14
N VAL A 95 -1.66 -0.16 -7.23
CA VAL A 95 -0.25 -0.34 -7.58
C VAL A 95 0.33 -1.58 -6.89
N PRO A 96 0.06 -2.82 -7.40
CA PRO A 96 0.87 -3.99 -7.07
C PRO A 96 2.29 -3.84 -7.64
N HIS A 97 3.17 -4.82 -7.35
CA HIS A 97 4.58 -4.72 -7.75
C HIS A 97 5.16 -6.05 -8.21
N THR A 98 6.22 -6.00 -9.01
CA THR A 98 6.98 -7.19 -9.43
C THR A 98 7.64 -7.88 -8.21
N ARG A 99 7.88 -9.19 -8.29
CA ARG A 99 8.50 -10.01 -7.24
C ARG A 99 7.82 -9.89 -5.86
N CYS A 100 6.48 -9.82 -5.88
CA CYS A 100 5.70 -9.81 -4.66
C CYS A 100 5.68 -11.22 -4.01
N ALA A 101 5.85 -11.30 -2.69
CA ALA A 101 5.76 -12.57 -1.98
C ALA A 101 4.40 -13.27 -2.17
N MET A 102 3.33 -12.49 -2.36
CA MET A 102 1.98 -13.02 -2.57
C MET A 102 1.79 -13.67 -3.94
N THR A 103 2.68 -13.43 -4.91
CA THR A 103 2.70 -14.11 -6.22
C THR A 103 3.71 -15.26 -6.28
N ALA A 104 4.65 -15.33 -5.33
CA ALA A 104 5.78 -16.25 -5.36
C ALA A 104 5.49 -17.58 -4.63
N HIS A 105 4.40 -17.67 -3.86
CA HIS A 105 4.10 -18.82 -3.01
C HIS A 105 2.65 -19.23 -3.12
N SER A 106 2.39 -20.54 -2.96
CA SER A 106 1.04 -21.05 -2.70
C SER A 106 0.61 -20.76 -1.27
N GLU A 107 -0.69 -20.79 -1.03
CA GLU A 107 -1.24 -20.61 0.32
C GLU A 107 -0.76 -21.69 1.30
N SER A 108 -0.64 -22.94 0.83
CA SER A 108 -0.12 -24.05 1.62
C SER A 108 1.33 -23.85 2.04
N GLU A 109 2.18 -23.36 1.13
CA GLU A 109 3.58 -23.04 1.47
C GLU A 109 3.68 -21.91 2.50
N LEU A 110 2.82 -20.88 2.39
CA LEU A 110 2.80 -19.81 3.38
C LEU A 110 2.36 -20.30 4.76
N ARG A 111 1.30 -21.14 4.82
CA ARG A 111 0.86 -21.77 6.07
C ARG A 111 1.95 -22.61 6.71
N GLU A 112 2.63 -23.43 5.93
CA GLU A 112 3.73 -24.26 6.43
C GLU A 112 4.88 -23.41 6.99
N ARG A 113 5.31 -22.39 6.24
CA ARG A 113 6.41 -21.50 6.66
C ARG A 113 6.07 -20.71 7.93
N VAL A 114 4.85 -20.16 8.00
CA VAL A 114 4.37 -19.41 9.17
C VAL A 114 4.24 -20.35 10.37
N GLY A 115 3.60 -21.50 10.21
CA GLY A 115 3.44 -22.49 11.28
C GLY A 115 4.78 -22.98 11.84
N ARG A 116 5.74 -23.27 10.95
CA ARG A 116 7.11 -23.65 11.35
C ARG A 116 7.83 -22.52 12.10
N SER A 117 7.69 -21.27 11.66
CA SER A 117 8.29 -20.11 12.30
C SER A 117 7.66 -19.80 13.66
N ALA A 118 6.35 -19.96 13.78
CA ALA A 118 5.59 -19.70 15.00
C ALA A 118 5.62 -20.85 16.00
N GLY A 119 6.00 -22.07 15.56
CA GLY A 119 5.97 -23.29 16.38
C GLY A 119 4.55 -23.79 16.70
N VAL A 120 3.54 -23.41 15.87
CA VAL A 120 2.13 -23.80 16.04
C VAL A 120 1.50 -24.15 14.69
N ASP A 121 0.37 -24.87 14.71
CA ASP A 121 -0.42 -25.12 13.51
C ASP A 121 -1.00 -23.83 12.94
N ALA A 122 -0.73 -23.57 11.66
CA ALA A 122 -1.25 -22.42 10.92
C ALA A 122 -2.18 -22.86 9.76
N SER A 123 -2.67 -24.10 9.74
CA SER A 123 -3.55 -24.62 8.69
C SER A 123 -4.87 -23.86 8.55
N TRP A 124 -5.34 -23.28 9.64
CA TRP A 124 -6.56 -22.47 9.72
C TRP A 124 -6.40 -21.05 9.16
N GLN A 125 -5.17 -20.55 9.04
CA GLN A 125 -4.93 -19.18 8.58
C GLN A 125 -5.07 -19.08 7.07
N SER A 126 -5.87 -18.15 6.60
CA SER A 126 -5.96 -17.81 5.17
C SER A 126 -4.94 -16.75 4.79
N PHE A 127 -4.33 -16.94 3.60
CA PHE A 127 -3.46 -15.96 2.95
C PHE A 127 -3.96 -15.71 1.54
N SER A 128 -4.17 -14.44 1.18
CA SER A 128 -4.66 -14.03 -0.14
C SER A 128 -3.52 -14.05 -1.16
N VAL A 129 -3.12 -15.24 -1.62
CA VAL A 129 -2.13 -15.42 -2.69
C VAL A 129 -2.70 -14.99 -4.04
N ILE A 130 -1.80 -14.60 -4.95
CA ILE A 130 -2.14 -14.04 -6.26
C ILE A 130 -1.54 -14.94 -7.34
N ALA A 131 -2.38 -15.69 -8.06
CA ALA A 131 -1.93 -16.57 -9.13
C ALA A 131 -1.54 -15.80 -10.41
N ASP A 132 -2.31 -14.76 -10.74
CA ASP A 132 -2.07 -13.86 -11.87
C ASP A 132 -2.24 -12.41 -11.40
N GLN A 133 -1.13 -11.70 -11.35
CA GLN A 133 -1.11 -10.33 -10.83
C GLN A 133 -1.88 -9.34 -11.72
N VAL A 134 -1.79 -9.51 -13.04
CA VAL A 134 -2.47 -8.61 -13.99
C VAL A 134 -3.98 -8.84 -13.97
N ALA A 135 -4.42 -10.11 -13.95
CA ALA A 135 -5.83 -10.45 -13.80
C ALA A 135 -6.39 -9.93 -12.46
N ALA A 136 -5.66 -10.15 -11.37
CA ALA A 136 -6.03 -9.65 -10.04
C ALA A 136 -6.13 -8.11 -9.98
N LEU A 137 -5.21 -7.41 -10.65
CA LEU A 137 -5.27 -5.94 -10.75
C LEU A 137 -6.51 -5.48 -11.53
N ARG A 138 -6.82 -6.13 -12.67
CA ARG A 138 -8.05 -5.82 -13.44
C ARG A 138 -9.32 -6.04 -12.64
N GLU A 139 -9.41 -7.12 -11.88
CA GLU A 139 -10.53 -7.35 -10.95
C GLU A 139 -10.63 -6.26 -9.90
N ASP A 140 -9.51 -5.84 -9.32
CA ASP A 140 -9.47 -4.80 -8.30
C ASP A 140 -9.89 -3.43 -8.87
N LEU A 141 -9.47 -3.08 -10.08
CA LEU A 141 -9.94 -1.90 -10.78
C LEU A 141 -11.47 -1.94 -11.04
N ALA A 142 -11.98 -3.11 -11.46
CA ALA A 142 -13.40 -3.31 -11.66
C ALA A 142 -14.20 -3.12 -10.36
N LYS A 143 -13.71 -3.66 -9.23
CA LYS A 143 -14.34 -3.46 -7.90
C LYS A 143 -14.45 -1.98 -7.54
N VAL A 144 -13.39 -1.19 -7.75
CA VAL A 144 -13.43 0.25 -7.45
C VAL A 144 -14.42 0.96 -8.37
N ARG A 145 -14.34 0.72 -9.69
CA ARG A 145 -15.18 1.39 -10.70
C ARG A 145 -16.67 1.06 -10.57
N SER A 146 -17.01 -0.16 -10.13
CA SER A 146 -18.40 -0.61 -9.96
C SER A 146 -18.95 -0.36 -8.55
N HIS A 147 -18.16 0.14 -7.62
CA HIS A 147 -18.63 0.32 -6.25
C HIS A 147 -19.64 1.47 -6.17
N PRO A 148 -20.86 1.23 -5.63
CA PRO A 148 -21.96 2.20 -5.71
C PRO A 148 -21.69 3.51 -4.95
N LEU A 149 -20.77 3.50 -4.00
CA LEU A 149 -20.37 4.68 -3.22
C LEU A 149 -19.10 5.35 -3.74
N ILE A 150 -18.46 4.88 -4.80
CA ILE A 150 -17.35 5.60 -5.44
C ILE A 150 -17.95 6.48 -6.54
N PRO A 151 -17.72 7.82 -6.50
CA PRO A 151 -18.28 8.71 -7.51
C PRO A 151 -17.85 8.30 -8.92
N PRO A 152 -18.74 8.29 -9.92
CA PRO A 152 -18.40 7.92 -11.31
C PRO A 152 -17.35 8.85 -11.94
N SER A 153 -17.19 10.05 -11.42
CA SER A 153 -16.16 11.02 -11.83
C SER A 153 -14.75 10.67 -11.34
N THR A 154 -14.62 9.74 -10.39
CA THR A 154 -13.33 9.31 -9.85
C THR A 154 -12.53 8.59 -10.94
N ARG A 155 -11.34 9.08 -11.23
CA ARG A 155 -10.42 8.44 -12.18
C ARG A 155 -9.71 7.28 -11.49
N VAL A 156 -9.79 6.07 -12.06
CA VAL A 156 -9.22 4.85 -11.49
C VAL A 156 -8.23 4.25 -12.46
N GLY A 157 -6.95 4.19 -12.07
CA GLY A 157 -5.85 3.62 -12.86
C GLY A 157 -5.16 2.46 -12.14
N GLY A 158 -4.68 1.49 -12.93
CA GLY A 158 -3.89 0.35 -12.46
C GLY A 158 -2.48 0.39 -13.04
N PHE A 159 -1.49 0.13 -12.20
CA PHE A 159 -0.08 0.15 -12.59
C PHE A 159 0.66 -0.97 -11.86
N VAL A 160 1.58 -1.66 -12.55
CA VAL A 160 2.52 -2.56 -11.88
C VAL A 160 3.82 -1.81 -11.63
N TYR A 161 4.21 -1.70 -10.37
CA TYR A 161 5.49 -1.10 -10.00
C TYR A 161 6.62 -2.12 -10.15
N ASP A 162 7.62 -1.81 -10.95
CA ASP A 162 8.81 -2.62 -11.07
C ASP A 162 9.82 -2.24 -9.97
N VAL A 163 10.08 -3.18 -9.05
CA VAL A 163 10.98 -2.95 -7.91
C VAL A 163 12.46 -2.92 -8.27
N ASP A 164 12.82 -3.26 -9.51
CA ASP A 164 14.21 -3.22 -9.98
C ASP A 164 14.52 -1.92 -10.75
N THR A 165 13.56 -1.38 -11.47
CA THR A 165 13.72 -0.17 -12.27
C THR A 165 13.09 1.07 -11.66
N GLY A 166 12.10 0.89 -10.77
CA GLY A 166 11.31 1.99 -10.21
C GLY A 166 10.22 2.53 -11.13
N LEU A 167 9.96 1.88 -12.27
CA LEU A 167 8.96 2.31 -13.24
C LEU A 167 7.55 1.79 -12.87
N LEU A 168 6.55 2.49 -13.37
CA LEU A 168 5.14 2.11 -13.32
C LEU A 168 4.68 1.71 -14.72
N ASP A 169 4.32 0.45 -14.90
CA ASP A 169 3.76 -0.06 -16.14
C ASP A 169 2.23 -0.01 -16.06
N PRO A 170 1.54 0.74 -16.96
CA PRO A 170 0.09 0.86 -16.92
C PRO A 170 -0.58 -0.46 -17.33
N VAL A 171 -1.67 -0.81 -16.64
CA VAL A 171 -2.54 -1.94 -16.94
C VAL A 171 -3.93 -1.39 -17.25
N GLY A 172 -4.33 -1.52 -18.51
CA GLY A 172 -5.63 -1.09 -19.02
C GLY A 172 -6.79 -2.02 -18.66
#